data_a98114a5bd19003640906583e76d96f0
#
_entry.id   a98114a5bd19003640906583e76d96f0
#
_cell.length_a   1.000
_cell.length_b   1.000
_cell.length_c   1.000
_cell.angle_alpha   90.00
_cell.angle_beta   90.00
_cell.angle_gamma   90.00
#
_symmetry.space_group_name_H-M   'P 1'
#
loop_
_entity.id
_entity.type
_entity.pdbx_description
1 polymer ?
#
loop_
_entity_poly.entity_id
_entity_poly.type
_entity_poly.pdbx_seq_one_letter_code
_entity_poly.pdbx_strand_id
1 'polypeptide(L)'
;MYIFIIIMNYIYNEFYRISKEYRIWNRFINTVKYVGIIDTFSDNALFHMNQVIDNVWVSNLPRNRNHQIIRQFDLIISFLDKDEVGLSETAWINDIPHITYHQIPAIDYNPLTISNYKEMNDTIDYYLQWKPTAKILLHCYSGKGRSNSAACAYIIYKHNKTATEAINITESKIPRSNMNKLQKDSLDSYYKSLL
;
A
#
# COMPACT_ATOMS: atom_id res chain seq x y z
N MET A 1 0.35 -21.44 24.57
CA MET A 1 0.12 -20.81 23.24
C MET A 1 -0.25 -19.34 23.36
N TYR A 2 -1.23 -18.93 24.16
CA TYR A 2 -1.67 -17.52 24.33
C TYR A 2 -0.58 -16.58 24.89
N ILE A 3 0.16 -17.03 25.90
CA ILE A 3 1.25 -16.28 26.53
C ILE A 3 2.40 -16.01 25.53
N PHE A 4 2.71 -16.98 24.69
CA PHE A 4 3.74 -16.85 23.67
C PHE A 4 3.37 -15.78 22.62
N ILE A 5 2.11 -15.70 22.23
CA ILE A 5 1.59 -14.68 21.31
C ILE A 5 1.69 -13.28 21.91
N ILE A 6 1.39 -13.13 23.19
CA ILE A 6 1.49 -11.85 23.91
C ILE A 6 2.94 -11.40 24.03
N ILE A 7 3.85 -12.32 24.34
CA ILE A 7 5.29 -12.04 24.41
C ILE A 7 5.84 -11.63 23.05
N MET A 8 5.47 -12.35 21.99
CA MET A 8 5.92 -12.03 20.62
C MET A 8 5.37 -10.70 20.12
N ASN A 9 4.12 -10.35 20.45
CA ASN A 9 3.56 -9.03 20.12
C ASN A 9 4.22 -7.90 20.91
N TYR A 10 4.57 -8.13 22.17
CA TYR A 10 5.28 -7.16 23.01
C TYR A 10 6.70 -6.95 22.48
N ILE A 11 7.43 -8.03 22.18
CA ILE A 11 8.77 -7.97 21.58
C ILE A 11 8.71 -7.30 20.21
N TYR A 12 7.72 -7.62 19.37
CA TYR A 12 7.50 -6.98 18.09
C TYR A 12 7.30 -5.47 18.23
N ASN A 13 6.44 -5.03 19.13
CA ASN A 13 6.14 -3.61 19.33
C ASN A 13 7.33 -2.83 19.94
N GLU A 14 8.07 -3.43 20.88
CA GLU A 14 9.24 -2.80 21.48
C GLU A 14 10.43 -2.76 20.51
N PHE A 15 10.69 -3.83 19.78
CA PHE A 15 11.70 -3.82 18.72
C PHE A 15 11.36 -2.85 17.59
N TYR A 16 10.08 -2.77 17.24
CA TYR A 16 9.59 -1.83 16.25
C TYR A 16 9.80 -0.36 16.68
N ARG A 17 9.62 -0.05 17.96
CA ARG A 17 9.89 1.27 18.53
C ARG A 17 11.38 1.62 18.50
N ILE A 18 12.25 0.64 18.74
CA ILE A 18 13.70 0.80 18.75
C ILE A 18 14.30 0.83 17.35
N SER A 19 13.70 0.14 16.39
CA SER A 19 14.28 -0.13 15.06
C SER A 19 13.99 0.91 13.99
N LYS A 20 13.47 2.09 14.35
CA LYS A 20 13.33 3.21 13.42
C LYS A 20 14.61 3.54 12.61
N GLU A 21 15.73 2.93 12.98
CA GLU A 21 17.06 3.25 12.43
C GLU A 21 17.88 2.07 11.86
N TYR A 22 17.44 0.80 11.90
CA TYR A 22 18.38 -0.28 11.60
C TYR A 22 17.95 -1.33 10.58
N ARG A 23 18.72 -1.42 9.47
CA ARG A 23 18.72 -2.49 8.43
C ARG A 23 18.80 -3.92 8.99
N ILE A 24 19.27 -4.10 10.23
CA ILE A 24 19.41 -5.40 10.90
C ILE A 24 18.02 -6.02 11.15
N TRP A 25 17.00 -5.21 11.46
CA TRP A 25 15.65 -5.69 11.71
C TRP A 25 14.98 -6.23 10.43
N ASN A 26 15.17 -5.55 9.31
CA ASN A 26 14.66 -6.05 8.03
C ASN A 26 15.30 -7.38 7.66
N ARG A 27 16.59 -7.56 7.91
CA ARG A 27 17.25 -8.88 7.73
C ARG A 27 16.69 -9.95 8.65
N PHE A 28 16.44 -9.64 9.91
CA PHE A 28 15.85 -10.59 10.87
C PHE A 28 14.43 -10.97 10.48
N ILE A 29 13.57 -9.99 10.19
CA ILE A 29 12.19 -10.21 9.71
C ILE A 29 12.19 -11.04 8.44
N ASN A 30 13.09 -10.76 7.50
CA ASN A 30 13.20 -11.49 6.25
C ASN A 30 13.65 -12.94 6.50
N THR A 31 14.58 -13.16 7.43
CA THR A 31 15.03 -14.51 7.83
C THR A 31 13.89 -15.28 8.51
N VAL A 32 13.13 -14.62 9.38
CA VAL A 32 12.03 -15.28 10.10
C VAL A 32 10.82 -15.52 9.17
N LYS A 33 10.59 -14.67 8.17
CA LYS A 33 9.63 -14.91 7.07
C LYS A 33 10.08 -16.07 6.18
N TYR A 34 11.36 -16.12 5.83
CA TYR A 34 11.92 -17.19 5.03
C TYR A 34 11.78 -18.58 5.71
N VAL A 35 11.79 -18.62 7.03
CA VAL A 35 11.57 -19.87 7.82
C VAL A 35 10.05 -20.16 8.00
N GLY A 36 9.16 -19.34 7.45
CA GLY A 36 7.70 -19.55 7.49
C GLY A 36 7.05 -19.31 8.86
N ILE A 37 7.82 -18.89 9.86
CA ILE A 37 7.33 -18.72 11.24
C ILE A 37 6.44 -17.47 11.36
N ILE A 38 6.81 -16.35 10.71
CA ILE A 38 5.98 -15.11 10.76
C ILE A 38 4.83 -15.19 9.79
N ASP A 39 4.95 -15.86 8.66
CA ASP A 39 3.83 -16.04 7.75
C ASP A 39 2.68 -16.82 8.38
N THR A 40 2.97 -17.77 9.25
CA THR A 40 1.95 -18.50 10.02
C THR A 40 1.23 -17.59 11.04
N PHE A 41 1.90 -16.56 11.55
CA PHE A 41 1.35 -15.63 12.55
C PHE A 41 0.84 -14.31 11.93
N SER A 42 1.39 -13.85 10.80
CA SER A 42 0.94 -12.67 10.06
C SER A 42 -0.12 -13.00 9.00
N ASP A 43 -0.26 -14.26 8.64
CA ASP A 43 -1.24 -14.74 7.66
C ASP A 43 -2.69 -14.69 8.12
N ASN A 44 -2.92 -14.43 9.40
CA ASN A 44 -4.19 -13.91 9.89
C ASN A 44 -4.41 -12.43 9.56
N ALA A 45 -3.49 -11.75 8.90
CA ALA A 45 -3.77 -10.50 8.24
C ALA A 45 -4.71 -10.78 7.07
N LEU A 46 -6.01 -10.80 7.36
CA LEU A 46 -7.07 -10.87 6.37
C LEU A 46 -6.72 -9.89 5.23
N PHE A 47 -6.89 -10.35 4.01
CA PHE A 47 -6.78 -9.44 2.87
C PHE A 47 -7.83 -8.33 3.04
N HIS A 48 -7.38 -7.10 3.11
CA HIS A 48 -8.22 -5.93 3.27
C HIS A 48 -8.24 -5.16 1.98
N MET A 49 -9.43 -4.85 1.55
CA MET A 49 -9.63 -4.06 0.36
C MET A 49 -10.84 -3.16 0.58
N ASN A 50 -10.66 -1.87 0.36
CA ASN A 50 -11.70 -0.87 0.49
C ASN A 50 -11.75 0.00 -0.75
N GLN A 51 -12.95 0.24 -1.27
CA GLN A 51 -13.15 1.26 -2.30
C GLN A 51 -13.08 2.63 -1.65
N VAL A 52 -12.24 3.51 -2.20
CA VAL A 52 -12.02 4.85 -1.66
C VAL A 52 -12.84 5.89 -2.42
N ILE A 53 -12.76 5.81 -3.73
CA ILE A 53 -13.55 6.60 -4.69
C ILE A 53 -13.92 5.71 -5.87
N ASP A 54 -14.70 6.24 -6.80
CA ASP A 54 -15.09 5.51 -8.01
C ASP A 54 -13.85 4.96 -8.72
N ASN A 55 -13.92 3.69 -9.09
CA ASN A 55 -12.88 2.95 -9.80
C ASN A 55 -11.57 2.71 -9.04
N VAL A 56 -11.39 3.23 -7.82
CA VAL A 56 -10.13 3.10 -7.06
C VAL A 56 -10.34 2.42 -5.73
N TRP A 57 -9.59 1.34 -5.52
CA TRP A 57 -9.53 0.57 -4.28
C TRP A 57 -8.13 0.63 -3.68
N VAL A 58 -8.08 0.46 -2.37
CA VAL A 58 -6.84 0.33 -1.62
C VAL A 58 -6.81 -1.00 -0.89
N SER A 59 -5.67 -1.70 -0.91
CA SER A 59 -5.49 -2.95 -0.18
C SER A 59 -4.12 -3.07 0.49
N ASN A 60 -3.99 -4.07 1.35
CA ASN A 60 -2.70 -4.64 1.70
C ASN A 60 -2.19 -5.52 0.55
N LEU A 61 -0.98 -6.08 0.72
CA LEU A 61 -0.33 -6.93 -0.27
C LEU A 61 -1.24 -8.08 -0.72
N PRO A 62 -1.62 -8.14 -2.01
CA PRO A 62 -2.34 -9.29 -2.56
C PRO A 62 -1.42 -10.51 -2.61
N ARG A 63 -1.92 -11.65 -2.15
CA ARG A 63 -1.23 -12.93 -2.19
C ARG A 63 -1.93 -13.89 -3.12
N ASN A 64 -1.29 -14.96 -3.55
CA ASN A 64 -1.85 -15.92 -4.52
C ASN A 64 -3.24 -16.46 -4.10
N ARG A 65 -3.48 -16.66 -2.80
CA ARG A 65 -4.81 -17.05 -2.27
C ARG A 65 -5.92 -16.03 -2.55
N ASN A 66 -5.55 -14.78 -2.87
CA ASN A 66 -6.50 -13.70 -3.22
C ASN A 66 -6.79 -13.65 -4.73
N HIS A 67 -6.26 -14.59 -5.50
CA HIS A 67 -6.30 -14.59 -6.96
C HIS A 67 -7.71 -14.31 -7.54
N GLN A 68 -8.76 -14.93 -7.01
CA GLN A 68 -10.12 -14.70 -7.50
C GLN A 68 -10.61 -13.26 -7.29
N ILE A 69 -10.27 -12.65 -6.14
CA ILE A 69 -10.63 -11.27 -5.84
C ILE A 69 -9.82 -10.31 -6.71
N ILE A 70 -8.55 -10.61 -6.91
CA ILE A 70 -7.65 -9.75 -7.68
C ILE A 70 -8.00 -9.73 -9.17
N ARG A 71 -8.54 -10.79 -9.71
CA ARG A 71 -8.99 -10.86 -11.11
C ARG A 71 -10.07 -9.85 -11.52
N GLN A 72 -10.72 -9.21 -10.56
CA GLN A 72 -11.70 -8.16 -10.89
C GLN A 72 -11.06 -6.82 -11.28
N PHE A 73 -9.74 -6.65 -11.06
CA PHE A 73 -9.03 -5.42 -11.36
C PHE A 73 -8.42 -5.44 -12.75
N ASP A 74 -8.25 -4.26 -13.32
CA ASP A 74 -7.66 -4.06 -14.64
C ASP A 74 -6.25 -3.47 -14.52
N LEU A 75 -6.06 -2.60 -13.54
CA LEU A 75 -4.77 -1.97 -13.22
C LEU A 75 -4.48 -2.17 -11.73
N ILE A 76 -3.28 -2.62 -11.44
CA ILE A 76 -2.77 -2.72 -10.07
C ILE A 76 -1.49 -1.89 -9.98
N ILE A 77 -1.47 -0.94 -9.05
CA ILE A 77 -0.28 -0.12 -8.77
C ILE A 77 0.26 -0.48 -7.39
N SER A 78 1.51 -0.90 -7.38
CA SER A 78 2.23 -1.36 -6.20
C SER A 78 3.16 -0.28 -5.67
N PHE A 79 3.11 -0.03 -4.37
CA PHE A 79 4.02 0.86 -3.63
C PHE A 79 4.86 0.02 -2.67
N LEU A 80 5.76 -0.78 -3.22
CA LEU A 80 6.65 -1.65 -2.46
C LEU A 80 8.10 -1.21 -2.60
N ASP A 81 8.88 -1.40 -1.54
CA ASP A 81 10.33 -1.29 -1.58
C ASP A 81 10.92 -2.45 -2.42
N LYS A 82 12.14 -2.26 -2.91
CA LYS A 82 12.88 -3.31 -3.65
C LYS A 82 13.03 -4.59 -2.83
N ASP A 83 13.29 -4.47 -1.54
CA ASP A 83 13.43 -5.60 -0.64
C ASP A 83 12.08 -6.31 -0.40
N GLU A 84 10.97 -5.58 -0.42
CA GLU A 84 9.63 -6.15 -0.28
C GLU A 84 9.16 -6.85 -1.55
N VAL A 85 9.56 -6.38 -2.72
CA VAL A 85 9.21 -7.00 -4.01
C VAL A 85 9.79 -8.41 -4.12
N GLY A 86 11.05 -8.60 -3.73
CA GLY A 86 11.70 -9.91 -3.73
C GLY A 86 11.05 -10.92 -2.79
N LEU A 87 10.27 -10.45 -1.81
CA LEU A 87 9.60 -11.29 -0.81
C LEU A 87 8.09 -11.43 -1.06
N SER A 88 7.52 -10.60 -1.94
CA SER A 88 6.07 -10.39 -1.99
C SER A 88 5.32 -11.41 -2.83
N GLU A 89 6.00 -12.32 -3.51
CA GLU A 89 5.33 -13.31 -4.38
C GLU A 89 4.24 -12.70 -5.28
N THR A 90 4.42 -11.46 -5.75
CA THR A 90 3.44 -10.78 -6.62
C THR A 90 3.60 -11.15 -8.09
N ALA A 91 4.63 -11.93 -8.43
CA ALA A 91 4.91 -12.35 -9.81
C ALA A 91 3.70 -13.03 -10.49
N TRP A 92 2.89 -13.77 -9.72
CA TRP A 92 1.68 -14.42 -10.22
C TRP A 92 0.63 -13.45 -10.79
N ILE A 93 0.67 -12.16 -10.42
CA ILE A 93 -0.25 -11.16 -10.96
C ILE A 93 0.03 -10.94 -12.44
N ASN A 94 1.30 -10.99 -12.85
CA ASN A 94 1.70 -10.85 -14.25
C ASN A 94 1.23 -12.01 -15.13
N ASP A 95 0.86 -13.13 -14.52
CA ASP A 95 0.30 -14.29 -15.24
C ASP A 95 -1.20 -14.13 -15.53
N ILE A 96 -1.83 -13.03 -15.08
CA ILE A 96 -3.23 -12.74 -15.36
C ILE A 96 -3.32 -11.79 -16.58
N PRO A 97 -3.70 -12.28 -17.77
CA PRO A 97 -3.47 -11.56 -19.04
C PRO A 97 -4.18 -10.20 -19.16
N HIS A 98 -5.26 -9.97 -18.41
CA HIS A 98 -6.03 -8.73 -18.49
C HIS A 98 -5.61 -7.69 -17.45
N ILE A 99 -4.72 -8.03 -16.52
CA ILE A 99 -4.25 -7.13 -15.48
C ILE A 99 -2.96 -6.46 -15.93
N THR A 100 -2.94 -5.14 -15.88
CA THR A 100 -1.70 -4.37 -15.95
C THR A 100 -1.17 -4.18 -14.53
N TYR A 101 0.05 -4.63 -14.28
CA TYR A 101 0.74 -4.43 -13.00
C TYR A 101 1.83 -3.39 -13.15
N HIS A 102 1.71 -2.29 -12.40
CA HIS A 102 2.67 -1.19 -12.41
C HIS A 102 3.27 -1.01 -11.02
N GLN A 103 4.61 -0.92 -10.95
CA GLN A 103 5.31 -0.75 -9.69
C GLN A 103 5.94 0.62 -9.58
N ILE A 104 5.59 1.35 -8.54
CA ILE A 104 6.22 2.60 -8.13
C ILE A 104 7.02 2.31 -6.86
N PRO A 105 8.35 2.25 -6.90
CA PRO A 105 9.17 1.92 -5.75
C PRO A 105 8.97 2.92 -4.60
N ALA A 106 8.69 2.42 -3.41
CA ALA A 106 8.41 3.24 -2.25
C ALA A 106 8.93 2.59 -0.97
N ILE A 107 9.79 3.29 -0.25
CA ILE A 107 10.35 2.82 1.03
C ILE A 107 9.27 2.87 2.11
N ASP A 108 9.18 1.82 2.91
CA ASP A 108 8.18 1.76 3.98
C ASP A 108 8.38 2.89 5.01
N TYR A 109 7.28 3.40 5.54
CA TYR A 109 7.21 4.57 6.42
C TYR A 109 7.67 5.91 5.82
N ASN A 110 8.31 5.93 4.66
CA ASN A 110 8.66 7.17 3.99
C ASN A 110 7.45 7.75 3.24
N PRO A 111 7.43 9.08 3.03
CA PRO A 111 6.46 9.70 2.15
C PRO A 111 6.72 9.30 0.69
N LEU A 112 5.66 9.23 -0.08
CA LEU A 112 5.78 9.22 -1.53
C LEU A 112 6.23 10.61 -2.00
N THR A 113 7.05 10.63 -3.05
CA THR A 113 7.49 11.89 -3.66
C THR A 113 6.41 12.48 -4.55
N ILE A 114 6.52 13.77 -4.87
CA ILE A 114 5.65 14.41 -5.85
C ILE A 114 5.71 13.70 -7.21
N SER A 115 6.90 13.20 -7.59
CA SER A 115 7.07 12.42 -8.82
C SER A 115 6.31 11.10 -8.77
N ASN A 116 6.32 10.38 -7.64
CA ASN A 116 5.53 9.15 -7.49
C ASN A 116 4.03 9.42 -7.62
N TYR A 117 3.53 10.52 -7.03
CA TYR A 117 2.12 10.89 -7.15
C TYR A 117 1.74 11.24 -8.61
N LYS A 118 2.59 11.98 -9.31
CA LYS A 118 2.37 12.31 -10.73
C LYS A 118 2.38 11.06 -11.59
N GLU A 119 3.39 10.21 -11.46
CA GLU A 119 3.51 8.94 -12.19
C GLU A 119 2.25 8.07 -11.99
N MET A 120 1.79 7.95 -10.75
CA MET A 120 0.56 7.21 -10.46
C MET A 120 -0.66 7.83 -11.15
N ASN A 121 -0.84 9.14 -11.03
CA ASN A 121 -1.99 9.83 -11.60
C ASN A 121 -2.01 9.73 -13.13
N ASP A 122 -0.86 9.92 -13.77
CA ASP A 122 -0.71 9.80 -15.21
C ASP A 122 -1.01 8.36 -15.68
N THR A 123 -0.55 7.36 -14.92
CA THR A 123 -0.84 5.94 -15.19
C THR A 123 -2.34 5.65 -15.08
N ILE A 124 -3.00 6.14 -14.04
CA ILE A 124 -4.44 5.94 -13.84
C ILE A 124 -5.23 6.64 -14.94
N ASP A 125 -4.94 7.91 -15.22
CA ASP A 125 -5.66 8.69 -16.23
C ASP A 125 -5.46 8.10 -17.63
N TYR A 126 -4.23 7.70 -17.98
CA TYR A 126 -3.96 7.00 -19.24
C TYR A 126 -4.81 5.73 -19.36
N TYR A 127 -4.89 4.93 -18.30
CA TYR A 127 -5.67 3.70 -18.31
C TYR A 127 -7.18 3.95 -18.44
N LEU A 128 -7.71 4.94 -17.72
CA LEU A 128 -9.12 5.31 -17.74
C LEU A 128 -9.55 5.96 -19.08
N GLN A 129 -8.63 6.56 -19.83
CA GLN A 129 -8.93 7.03 -21.19
C GLN A 129 -9.31 5.88 -22.14
N TRP A 130 -8.65 4.71 -21.99
CA TRP A 130 -8.93 3.53 -22.81
C TRP A 130 -10.04 2.67 -22.26
N LYS A 131 -10.17 2.60 -20.94
CA LYS A 131 -11.18 1.80 -20.24
C LYS A 131 -11.80 2.60 -19.11
N PRO A 132 -12.80 3.45 -19.38
CA PRO A 132 -13.42 4.32 -18.37
C PRO A 132 -14.03 3.59 -17.16
N THR A 133 -14.38 2.30 -17.33
CA THR A 133 -14.92 1.45 -16.27
C THR A 133 -13.86 0.60 -15.57
N ALA A 134 -12.58 0.81 -15.86
CA ALA A 134 -11.50 0.02 -15.28
C ALA A 134 -11.49 0.11 -13.76
N LYS A 135 -11.25 -1.02 -13.10
CA LYS A 135 -11.06 -1.09 -11.66
C LYS A 135 -9.57 -1.05 -11.35
N ILE A 136 -9.19 -0.15 -10.47
CA ILE A 136 -7.80 0.15 -10.12
C ILE A 136 -7.55 -0.21 -8.67
N LEU A 137 -6.51 -0.99 -8.42
CA LEU A 137 -6.07 -1.35 -7.07
C LEU A 137 -4.74 -0.70 -6.75
N LEU A 138 -4.72 0.08 -5.69
CA LEU A 138 -3.51 0.63 -5.09
C LEU A 138 -3.13 -0.23 -3.88
N HIS A 139 -1.93 -0.79 -3.86
CA HIS A 139 -1.52 -1.56 -2.70
C HIS A 139 -0.10 -1.24 -2.24
N CYS A 140 0.15 -1.46 -0.96
CA CYS A 140 1.48 -1.56 -0.39
C CYS A 140 1.59 -2.86 0.43
N TYR A 141 2.54 -2.98 1.33
CA TYR A 141 2.66 -4.20 2.13
C TYR A 141 1.52 -4.36 3.12
N SER A 142 1.29 -3.37 3.99
CA SER A 142 0.29 -3.44 5.07
C SER A 142 -1.06 -2.80 4.72
N GLY A 143 -1.16 -2.02 3.64
CA GLY A 143 -2.36 -1.28 3.27
C GLY A 143 -2.72 -0.14 4.23
N LYS A 144 -1.74 0.41 4.95
CA LYS A 144 -1.99 1.41 6.02
C LYS A 144 -1.43 2.80 5.74
N GLY A 145 -0.27 2.89 5.08
CA GLY A 145 0.44 4.16 4.87
C GLY A 145 0.54 4.53 3.39
N ARG A 146 1.52 3.96 2.68
CA ARG A 146 1.88 4.32 1.30
C ARG A 146 0.70 4.29 0.32
N SER A 147 -0.06 3.20 0.25
CA SER A 147 -1.22 3.08 -0.64
C SER A 147 -2.35 4.04 -0.26
N ASN A 148 -2.52 4.35 1.02
CA ASN A 148 -3.51 5.34 1.46
C ASN A 148 -3.07 6.76 1.09
N SER A 149 -1.79 7.08 1.23
CA SER A 149 -1.21 8.35 0.78
C SER A 149 -1.36 8.52 -0.75
N ALA A 150 -1.15 7.43 -1.50
CA ALA A 150 -1.38 7.42 -2.94
C ALA A 150 -2.86 7.71 -3.30
N ALA A 151 -3.80 7.07 -2.62
CA ALA A 151 -5.23 7.33 -2.82
C ALA A 151 -5.61 8.79 -2.49
N CYS A 152 -5.07 9.35 -1.38
CA CYS A 152 -5.25 10.77 -1.06
C CYS A 152 -4.73 11.68 -2.18
N ALA A 153 -3.55 11.40 -2.72
CA ALA A 153 -2.99 12.19 -3.81
C ALA A 153 -3.87 12.15 -5.07
N TYR A 154 -4.44 10.99 -5.39
CA TYR A 154 -5.38 10.88 -6.50
C TYR A 154 -6.67 11.68 -6.25
N ILE A 155 -7.21 11.67 -5.03
CA ILE A 155 -8.37 12.49 -4.63
C ILE A 155 -8.05 13.99 -4.76
N ILE A 156 -6.88 14.43 -4.30
CA ILE A 156 -6.43 15.81 -4.44
C ILE A 156 -6.42 16.22 -5.92
N TYR A 157 -5.79 15.40 -6.75
CA TYR A 157 -5.64 15.67 -8.17
C TYR A 157 -6.96 15.65 -8.93
N LYS A 158 -7.73 14.57 -8.77
CA LYS A 158 -8.92 14.31 -9.60
C LYS A 158 -10.15 15.09 -9.18
N HIS A 159 -10.28 15.37 -7.87
CA HIS A 159 -11.47 16.00 -7.29
C HIS A 159 -11.20 17.39 -6.73
N ASN A 160 -10.03 17.98 -7.01
CA ASN A 160 -9.63 19.30 -6.52
C ASN A 160 -9.84 19.47 -5.00
N LYS A 161 -9.49 18.43 -4.23
CA LYS A 161 -9.60 18.45 -2.78
C LYS A 161 -8.32 18.93 -2.14
N THR A 162 -8.45 19.60 -0.99
CA THR A 162 -7.27 19.86 -0.14
C THR A 162 -6.71 18.58 0.42
N ALA A 163 -5.47 18.59 0.88
CA ALA A 163 -4.85 17.42 1.52
C ALA A 163 -5.65 16.95 2.73
N THR A 164 -6.15 17.86 3.55
CA THR A 164 -6.98 17.54 4.72
C THR A 164 -8.29 16.85 4.34
N GLU A 165 -9.00 17.35 3.32
CA GLU A 165 -10.22 16.71 2.83
C GLU A 165 -9.95 15.31 2.29
N ALA A 166 -8.89 15.14 1.49
CA ALA A 166 -8.52 13.84 0.92
C ALA A 166 -8.16 12.82 2.00
N ILE A 167 -7.43 13.24 3.04
CA ILE A 167 -7.10 12.40 4.21
C ILE A 167 -8.39 11.97 4.91
N ASN A 168 -9.30 12.89 5.20
CA ASN A 168 -10.56 12.60 5.87
C ASN A 168 -11.42 11.61 5.06
N ILE A 169 -11.52 11.80 3.74
CA ILE A 169 -12.24 10.88 2.85
C ILE A 169 -11.61 9.48 2.94
N THR A 170 -10.29 9.39 2.79
CA THR A 170 -9.57 8.11 2.80
C THR A 170 -9.70 7.41 4.15
N GLU A 171 -9.49 8.11 5.26
CA GLU A 171 -9.60 7.54 6.62
C GLU A 171 -11.04 7.10 6.95
N SER A 172 -12.05 7.79 6.44
CA SER A 172 -13.46 7.38 6.59
C SER A 172 -13.80 6.09 5.86
N LYS A 173 -13.13 5.81 4.75
CA LYS A 173 -13.34 4.61 3.92
C LYS A 173 -12.45 3.45 4.32
N ILE A 174 -11.30 3.74 4.90
CA ILE A 174 -10.29 2.74 5.30
C ILE A 174 -10.07 2.83 6.82
N PRO A 175 -10.81 2.09 7.64
CA PRO A 175 -10.69 2.15 9.11
C PRO A 175 -9.28 1.79 9.63
N ARG A 176 -8.48 1.11 8.82
CA ARG A 176 -7.10 0.73 9.14
C ARG A 176 -6.05 1.72 8.65
N SER A 177 -6.46 2.82 8.02
CA SER A 177 -5.54 3.86 7.59
C SER A 177 -4.71 4.35 8.78
N ASN A 178 -3.39 4.39 8.59
CA ASN A 178 -2.46 4.86 9.61
C ASN A 178 -1.26 5.53 8.92
N MET A 179 -1.55 6.59 8.18
CA MET A 179 -0.52 7.43 7.58
C MET A 179 0.21 8.19 8.67
N ASN A 180 1.54 8.13 8.66
CA ASN A 180 2.36 8.90 9.58
C ASN A 180 2.43 10.38 9.18
N LYS A 181 3.03 11.21 10.05
CA LYS A 181 3.12 12.65 9.83
C LYS A 181 3.84 12.99 8.51
N LEU A 182 4.95 12.30 8.18
CA LEU A 182 5.70 12.58 6.95
C LEU A 182 4.87 12.30 5.69
N GLN A 183 4.07 11.24 5.71
CA GLN A 183 3.16 10.91 4.62
C GLN A 183 2.04 11.96 4.48
N LYS A 184 1.50 12.46 5.59
CA LYS A 184 0.50 13.54 5.58
C LYS A 184 1.11 14.87 5.10
N ASP A 185 2.30 15.24 5.59
CA ASP A 185 3.01 16.45 5.18
C ASP A 185 3.36 16.44 3.67
N SER A 186 3.65 15.25 3.12
CA SER A 186 3.91 15.13 1.67
C SER A 186 2.67 15.40 0.81
N LEU A 187 1.48 15.11 1.31
CA LEU A 187 0.21 15.43 0.63
C LEU A 187 -0.05 16.94 0.60
N ASP A 188 0.28 17.66 1.69
CA ASP A 188 0.21 19.12 1.69
C ASP A 188 1.18 19.74 0.67
N SER A 189 2.40 19.18 0.59
CA SER A 189 3.39 19.62 -0.39
C SER A 189 2.93 19.32 -1.83
N TYR A 190 2.31 18.16 -2.03
CA TYR A 190 1.74 17.79 -3.33
C TYR A 190 0.57 18.72 -3.72
N TYR A 191 -0.37 18.98 -2.83
CA TYR A 191 -1.47 19.91 -3.06
C TYR A 191 -0.96 21.29 -3.49
N LYS A 192 0.02 21.85 -2.74
CA LYS A 192 0.63 23.14 -3.07
C LYS A 192 1.33 23.14 -4.44
N SER A 193 1.83 22.01 -4.91
CA SER A 193 2.49 21.89 -6.21
C SER A 193 1.51 21.89 -7.40
N LEU A 194 0.20 21.80 -7.14
CA LEU A 194 -0.86 21.82 -8.14
C LEU A 194 -1.53 23.21 -8.27
N LEU A 195 -1.30 24.11 -7.32
CA LEU A 195 -1.77 25.50 -7.32
C LEU A 195 -0.88 26.39 -8.19
#